data_fceafa06767834247ca659c188cd2a25
#
_entry.id   fceafa06767834247ca659c188cd2a25
#
_cell.length_a   1.000
_cell.length_b   1.000
_cell.length_c   1.000
_cell.angle_alpha   90.00
_cell.angle_beta   90.00
_cell.angle_gamma   90.00
#
_symmetry.space_group_name_H-M   'P 1'
#
loop_
_entity.id
_entity.type
_entity.pdbx_description
1 polymer ?
#
loop_
_entity_poly.entity_id
_entity_poly.type
_entity_poly.pdbx_seq_one_letter_code
_entity_poly.pdbx_strand_id
1 'polypeptide(L)'
;MEQELKVMIEKELELFHSSILLNEVKEKVRILKSYGVGNERLEAVLYDEEMFPKLVITKDYDIVLAGEKQEAVGLEPLVKAVYLLFLCHPEGIVLKQLPDYRQELTDIYLKLTPRGLTKRVRKSIDDVVNPTMNSINEKCSRIRQAFMSLVPRNIARYYVISGKRGEPKSILLPRSNVVWECDLHHPQGL
;
A
#
# COMPACT_ATOMS: atom_id res chain seq x y z
N MET A 1 7.64 18.23 -47.29
CA MET A 1 8.07 16.91 -47.79
C MET A 1 9.30 16.36 -47.09
N GLU A 2 10.50 17.01 -47.17
CA GLU A 2 11.71 16.50 -46.55
C GLU A 2 11.63 16.47 -45.00
N GLN A 3 11.01 17.45 -44.39
CA GLN A 3 10.82 17.58 -42.97
C GLN A 3 9.78 16.58 -42.42
N GLU A 4 8.76 16.28 -43.15
CA GLU A 4 7.73 15.27 -42.82
C GLU A 4 8.31 13.86 -42.93
N LEU A 5 9.17 13.59 -43.91
CA LEU A 5 9.84 12.31 -44.11
C LEU A 5 10.83 12.06 -42.93
N LYS A 6 11.54 13.09 -42.45
CA LYS A 6 12.45 13.01 -41.32
C LYS A 6 11.73 12.69 -40.01
N VAL A 7 10.60 13.34 -39.74
CA VAL A 7 9.77 13.05 -38.55
C VAL A 7 9.20 11.63 -38.59
N MET A 8 8.84 11.15 -39.79
CA MET A 8 8.30 9.80 -39.98
C MET A 8 9.38 8.74 -39.69
N ILE A 9 10.62 8.95 -40.18
CA ILE A 9 11.75 8.05 -39.94
C ILE A 9 12.13 8.05 -38.45
N GLU A 10 12.18 9.18 -37.79
CA GLU A 10 12.44 9.28 -36.35
C GLU A 10 11.40 8.50 -35.52
N LYS A 11 10.14 8.61 -35.87
CA LYS A 11 9.05 7.89 -35.20
C LYS A 11 9.10 6.37 -35.42
N GLU A 12 9.49 5.91 -36.62
CA GLU A 12 9.69 4.48 -36.87
C GLU A 12 10.91 3.92 -36.13
N LEU A 13 12.00 4.70 -36.01
CA LEU A 13 13.18 4.34 -35.24
C LEU A 13 12.85 4.22 -33.73
N GLU A 14 12.08 5.14 -33.17
CA GLU A 14 11.61 5.08 -31.77
C GLU A 14 10.76 3.84 -31.52
N LEU A 15 9.82 3.52 -32.42
CA LEU A 15 8.99 2.31 -32.33
C LEU A 15 9.84 1.03 -32.40
N PHE A 16 10.86 1.00 -33.25
CA PHE A 16 11.77 -0.14 -33.36
C PHE A 16 12.61 -0.33 -32.10
N HIS A 17 13.21 0.74 -31.56
CA HIS A 17 13.94 0.68 -30.29
C HIS A 17 13.04 0.25 -29.12
N SER A 18 11.82 0.77 -29.06
CA SER A 18 10.84 0.39 -28.05
C SER A 18 10.50 -1.10 -28.11
N SER A 19 10.40 -1.69 -29.30
CA SER A 19 10.10 -3.11 -29.49
C SER A 19 11.25 -4.02 -29.01
N ILE A 20 12.50 -3.61 -29.23
CA ILE A 20 13.69 -4.32 -28.74
C ILE A 20 13.72 -4.30 -27.20
N LEU A 21 13.56 -3.11 -26.58
CA LEU A 21 13.53 -2.94 -25.13
C LEU A 21 12.40 -3.76 -24.47
N LEU A 22 11.21 -3.79 -25.08
CA LEU A 22 10.11 -4.59 -24.60
C LEU A 22 10.39 -6.09 -24.62
N ASN A 23 11.14 -6.57 -25.63
CA ASN A 23 11.55 -7.98 -25.67
C ASN A 23 12.58 -8.31 -24.60
N GLU A 24 13.54 -7.44 -24.35
CA GLU A 24 14.50 -7.60 -23.24
C GLU A 24 13.79 -7.61 -21.89
N VAL A 25 12.83 -6.72 -21.66
CA VAL A 25 12.02 -6.69 -20.43
C VAL A 25 11.23 -7.99 -20.28
N LYS A 26 10.63 -8.51 -21.35
CA LYS A 26 9.89 -9.80 -21.31
C LYS A 26 10.80 -10.96 -20.90
N GLU A 27 12.03 -11.03 -21.40
CA GLU A 27 12.97 -12.08 -21.01
C GLU A 27 13.40 -11.95 -19.55
N LYS A 28 13.70 -10.74 -19.06
CA LYS A 28 14.00 -10.49 -17.65
C LYS A 28 12.83 -10.87 -16.74
N VAL A 29 11.59 -10.55 -17.15
CA VAL A 29 10.37 -10.94 -16.43
C VAL A 29 10.22 -12.47 -16.38
N ARG A 30 10.52 -13.20 -17.46
CA ARG A 30 10.48 -14.67 -17.47
C ARG A 30 11.48 -15.26 -16.48
N ILE A 31 12.70 -14.74 -16.44
CA ILE A 31 13.75 -15.14 -15.49
C ILE A 31 13.27 -14.90 -14.05
N LEU A 32 12.77 -13.71 -13.74
CA LEU A 32 12.27 -13.40 -12.40
C LEU A 32 11.11 -14.31 -11.98
N LYS A 33 10.21 -14.65 -12.91
CA LYS A 33 9.13 -15.61 -12.65
C LYS A 33 9.66 -17.02 -12.35
N SER A 34 10.73 -17.47 -13.02
CA SER A 34 11.35 -18.76 -12.74
C SER A 34 11.97 -18.83 -11.33
N TYR A 35 12.35 -17.70 -10.76
CA TYR A 35 12.77 -17.57 -9.35
C TYR A 35 11.60 -17.37 -8.37
N GLY A 36 10.34 -17.51 -8.83
CA GLY A 36 9.16 -17.42 -7.97
C GLY A 36 8.69 -16.00 -7.67
N VAL A 37 9.18 -14.99 -8.39
CA VAL A 37 8.72 -13.59 -8.22
C VAL A 37 7.28 -13.47 -8.75
N GLY A 38 6.35 -13.11 -7.87
CA GLY A 38 4.94 -12.93 -8.21
C GLY A 38 4.70 -11.72 -9.13
N ASN A 39 3.58 -11.76 -9.88
CA ASN A 39 3.20 -10.68 -10.80
C ASN A 39 3.11 -9.31 -10.10
N GLU A 40 2.61 -9.28 -8.86
CA GLU A 40 2.43 -8.03 -8.10
C GLU A 40 3.77 -7.31 -7.84
N ARG A 41 4.84 -8.09 -7.55
CA ARG A 41 6.19 -7.53 -7.40
C ARG A 41 6.78 -7.07 -8.72
N LEU A 42 6.52 -7.79 -9.82
CA LEU A 42 6.98 -7.41 -11.15
C LEU A 42 6.31 -6.13 -11.64
N GLU A 43 5.02 -5.99 -11.38
CA GLU A 43 4.29 -4.76 -11.69
C GLU A 43 4.79 -3.56 -10.88
N ALA A 44 5.15 -3.76 -9.60
CA ALA A 44 5.71 -2.69 -8.77
C ALA A 44 7.05 -2.13 -9.33
N VAL A 45 7.86 -2.98 -9.98
CA VAL A 45 9.11 -2.56 -10.62
C VAL A 45 8.88 -1.75 -11.89
N LEU A 46 7.74 -1.95 -12.57
CA LEU A 46 7.40 -1.21 -13.80
C LEU A 46 6.87 0.21 -13.55
N TYR A 47 6.52 0.52 -12.31
CA TYR A 47 6.12 1.87 -11.92
C TYR A 47 7.33 2.57 -11.33
N ASP A 48 7.69 3.71 -11.91
CA ASP A 48 8.66 4.62 -11.32
C ASP A 48 8.18 5.05 -9.93
N GLU A 49 9.07 5.02 -8.93
CA GLU A 49 8.71 5.42 -7.56
C GLU A 49 8.14 6.84 -7.51
N GLU A 50 8.55 7.71 -8.43
CA GLU A 50 8.03 9.07 -8.60
C GLU A 50 6.55 9.12 -9.05
N MET A 51 6.02 8.03 -9.64
CA MET A 51 4.60 7.96 -10.04
C MET A 51 3.64 7.78 -8.88
N PHE A 52 4.13 7.40 -7.70
CA PHE A 52 3.28 7.22 -6.52
C PHE A 52 3.28 8.48 -5.65
N PRO A 53 2.14 9.10 -5.37
CA PRO A 53 2.03 10.11 -4.33
C PRO A 53 2.63 9.59 -3.02
N LYS A 54 3.45 10.40 -2.35
CA LYS A 54 4.01 10.00 -1.05
C LYS A 54 2.89 9.88 -0.03
N LEU A 55 2.95 8.83 0.77
CA LEU A 55 2.07 8.61 1.90
C LEU A 55 2.74 9.18 3.14
N VAL A 56 2.20 10.27 3.66
CA VAL A 56 2.73 10.93 4.86
C VAL A 56 1.88 10.56 6.06
N ILE A 57 2.51 10.05 7.10
CA ILE A 57 1.90 9.85 8.41
C ILE A 57 2.34 11.01 9.29
N THR A 58 1.44 11.95 9.54
CA THR A 58 1.73 13.19 10.25
C THR A 58 2.02 12.96 11.74
N LYS A 59 2.48 14.00 12.43
CA LYS A 59 2.70 13.97 13.90
C LYS A 59 1.42 13.67 14.67
N ASP A 60 0.26 14.06 14.14
CA ASP A 60 -1.07 13.77 14.70
C ASP A 60 -1.64 12.44 14.18
N TYR A 61 -0.81 11.61 13.57
CA TYR A 61 -1.19 10.32 12.98
C TYR A 61 -2.23 10.41 11.86
N ASP A 62 -2.39 11.55 11.22
CA ASP A 62 -3.19 11.67 10.02
C ASP A 62 -2.45 11.06 8.83
N ILE A 63 -3.21 10.41 7.97
CA ILE A 63 -2.70 9.80 6.74
C ILE A 63 -3.00 10.77 5.60
N VAL A 64 -1.94 11.22 4.93
CA VAL A 64 -2.04 12.22 3.86
C VAL A 64 -1.35 11.70 2.61
N LEU A 65 -2.00 11.85 1.46
CA LEU A 65 -1.37 11.67 0.15
C LEU A 65 -0.76 13.00 -0.30
N ALA A 66 0.56 13.05 -0.41
CA ALA A 66 1.31 14.21 -0.88
C ALA A 66 1.41 14.15 -2.40
N GLY A 67 0.57 14.91 -3.09
CA GLY A 67 0.57 15.15 -4.52
C GLY A 67 0.57 16.66 -4.81
N GLU A 68 0.01 17.10 -5.94
CA GLU A 68 -0.19 18.52 -6.25
C GLU A 68 -1.05 19.22 -5.18
N LYS A 69 -1.95 18.47 -4.55
CA LYS A 69 -2.69 18.86 -3.35
C LYS A 69 -2.45 17.81 -2.28
N GLN A 70 -2.24 18.26 -1.04
CA GLN A 70 -2.22 17.37 0.10
C GLN A 70 -3.65 16.95 0.42
N GLU A 71 -3.96 15.66 0.27
CA GLU A 71 -5.30 15.12 0.51
C GLU A 71 -5.27 14.16 1.70
N ALA A 72 -6.05 14.49 2.73
CA ALA A 72 -6.19 13.62 3.89
C ALA A 72 -7.03 12.38 3.55
N VAL A 73 -6.52 11.20 3.90
CA VAL A 73 -7.26 9.93 3.77
C VAL A 73 -8.22 9.80 4.96
N GLY A 74 -9.49 10.07 4.73
CA GLY A 74 -10.52 10.05 5.76
C GLY A 74 -10.82 8.64 6.26
N LEU A 75 -10.18 8.24 7.37
CA LEU A 75 -10.41 6.95 8.02
C LEU A 75 -10.88 7.15 9.46
N GLU A 76 -11.92 6.39 9.86
CA GLU A 76 -12.31 6.30 11.26
C GLU A 76 -11.17 5.74 12.12
N PRO A 77 -11.07 6.09 13.42
CA PRO A 77 -9.92 5.76 14.25
C PRO A 77 -9.51 4.28 14.24
N LEU A 78 -10.46 3.34 14.35
CA LEU A 78 -10.13 1.91 14.33
C LEU A 78 -9.70 1.42 12.93
N VAL A 79 -10.28 1.98 11.88
CA VAL A 79 -9.88 1.68 10.50
C VAL A 79 -8.46 2.23 10.24
N LYS A 80 -8.18 3.44 10.74
CA LYS A 80 -6.84 4.07 10.69
C LYS A 80 -5.82 3.23 11.46
N ALA A 81 -6.16 2.76 12.68
CA ALA A 81 -5.28 1.90 13.48
C ALA A 81 -4.95 0.59 12.76
N VAL A 82 -5.93 -0.06 12.12
CA VAL A 82 -5.71 -1.25 11.30
C VAL A 82 -4.77 -0.94 10.13
N TYR A 83 -4.98 0.17 9.42
CA TYR A 83 -4.12 0.56 8.31
C TYR A 83 -2.66 0.78 8.76
N LEU A 84 -2.46 1.51 9.85
CA LEU A 84 -1.13 1.79 10.42
C LEU A 84 -0.45 0.50 10.90
N LEU A 85 -1.19 -0.43 11.51
CA LEU A 85 -0.65 -1.75 11.88
C LEU A 85 -0.05 -2.47 10.66
N PHE A 86 -0.79 -2.57 9.56
CA PHE A 86 -0.27 -3.21 8.34
C PHE A 86 0.85 -2.38 7.68
N LEU A 87 0.85 -1.07 7.84
CA LEU A 87 1.92 -0.22 7.34
C LEU A 87 3.22 -0.41 8.13
N CYS A 88 3.16 -0.72 9.43
CA CYS A 88 4.31 -1.09 10.26
C CYS A 88 4.88 -2.48 9.92
N HIS A 89 4.09 -3.36 9.29
CA HIS A 89 4.46 -4.73 8.94
C HIS A 89 4.58 -4.95 7.43
N PRO A 90 5.71 -4.53 6.81
CA PRO A 90 5.92 -4.67 5.35
C PRO A 90 5.99 -6.12 4.88
N GLU A 91 6.41 -7.03 5.75
CA GLU A 91 6.41 -8.48 5.53
C GLU A 91 4.99 -9.05 5.37
N GLY A 92 4.00 -8.29 5.84
CA GLY A 92 2.61 -8.67 5.84
C GLY A 92 2.19 -9.50 7.06
N ILE A 93 0.88 -9.51 7.31
CA ILE A 93 0.26 -10.22 8.43
C ILE A 93 -0.69 -11.29 7.89
N VAL A 94 -0.52 -12.53 8.32
CA VAL A 94 -1.48 -13.61 8.06
C VAL A 94 -2.70 -13.38 8.94
N LEU A 95 -3.90 -13.29 8.35
CA LEU A 95 -5.11 -12.93 9.11
C LEU A 95 -5.45 -13.90 10.26
N LYS A 96 -4.99 -15.16 10.19
CA LYS A 96 -5.13 -16.13 11.29
C LYS A 96 -4.27 -15.77 12.50
N GLN A 97 -3.20 -14.99 12.32
CA GLN A 97 -2.27 -14.56 13.35
C GLN A 97 -2.63 -13.16 13.92
N LEU A 98 -3.68 -12.52 13.42
CA LEU A 98 -4.13 -11.22 13.93
C LEU A 98 -4.33 -11.17 15.46
N PRO A 99 -4.77 -12.24 16.16
CA PRO A 99 -4.83 -12.24 17.61
C PRO A 99 -3.50 -11.88 18.29
N ASP A 100 -2.35 -12.23 17.70
CA ASP A 100 -1.01 -11.94 18.23
C ASP A 100 -0.69 -10.43 18.20
N TYR A 101 -1.33 -9.69 17.28
CA TYR A 101 -1.18 -8.24 17.11
C TYR A 101 -2.21 -7.41 17.88
N ARG A 102 -3.00 -8.06 18.76
CA ARG A 102 -4.08 -7.40 19.50
C ARG A 102 -3.56 -6.22 20.35
N GLN A 103 -2.45 -6.44 21.05
CA GLN A 103 -1.87 -5.40 21.91
C GLN A 103 -1.36 -4.24 21.06
N GLU A 104 -0.60 -4.49 20.01
CA GLU A 104 -0.06 -3.46 19.13
C GLU A 104 -1.18 -2.64 18.47
N LEU A 105 -2.25 -3.30 17.96
CA LEU A 105 -3.42 -2.61 17.43
C LEU A 105 -4.08 -1.71 18.48
N THR A 106 -4.13 -2.16 19.73
CA THR A 106 -4.66 -1.39 20.85
C THR A 106 -3.81 -0.16 21.14
N ASP A 107 -2.49 -0.31 21.16
CA ASP A 107 -1.54 0.78 21.44
C ASP A 107 -1.57 1.83 20.33
N ILE A 108 -1.62 1.40 19.05
CA ILE A 108 -1.84 2.31 17.92
C ILE A 108 -3.16 3.05 18.08
N TYR A 109 -4.25 2.35 18.39
CA TYR A 109 -5.56 2.99 18.56
C TYR A 109 -5.54 4.06 19.67
N LEU A 110 -4.86 3.80 20.80
CA LEU A 110 -4.74 4.75 21.89
C LEU A 110 -3.98 6.03 21.50
N LYS A 111 -3.00 5.93 20.61
CA LYS A 111 -2.31 7.10 20.06
C LYS A 111 -3.23 7.97 19.20
N LEU A 112 -4.22 7.36 18.52
CA LEU A 112 -5.17 8.05 17.64
C LEU A 112 -6.33 8.72 18.37
N THR A 113 -6.61 8.32 19.62
CA THR A 113 -7.82 8.75 20.32
C THR A 113 -7.55 9.16 21.76
N PRO A 114 -7.71 10.47 22.10
CA PRO A 114 -7.56 10.93 23.48
C PRO A 114 -8.60 10.34 24.45
N ARG A 115 -9.72 9.85 23.92
CA ARG A 115 -10.86 9.31 24.72
C ARG A 115 -10.59 7.94 25.33
N GLY A 116 -9.46 7.31 25.00
CA GLY A 116 -9.09 6.02 25.53
C GLY A 116 -9.98 4.84 25.08
N LEU A 117 -9.81 3.71 25.74
CA LEU A 117 -10.51 2.45 25.42
C LEU A 117 -11.85 2.33 26.17
N THR A 118 -12.95 2.59 25.48
CA THR A 118 -14.29 2.24 25.99
C THR A 118 -14.55 0.72 25.86
N LYS A 119 -15.51 0.17 26.63
CA LYS A 119 -15.94 -1.24 26.50
C LYS A 119 -16.32 -1.59 25.04
N ARG A 120 -16.99 -0.68 24.35
CA ARG A 120 -17.40 -0.87 22.95
C ARG A 120 -16.19 -0.97 22.00
N VAL A 121 -15.20 -0.11 22.21
CA VAL A 121 -13.98 -0.12 21.39
C VAL A 121 -13.17 -1.38 21.64
N ARG A 122 -13.01 -1.81 22.91
CA ARG A 122 -12.33 -3.09 23.23
C ARG A 122 -12.97 -4.25 22.47
N LYS A 123 -14.31 -4.36 22.54
CA LYS A 123 -15.04 -5.37 21.77
C LYS A 123 -14.79 -5.26 20.27
N SER A 124 -14.79 -4.04 19.72
CA SER A 124 -14.52 -3.85 18.29
C SER A 124 -13.10 -4.25 17.90
N ILE A 125 -12.11 -4.03 18.75
CA ILE A 125 -10.71 -4.51 18.54
C ILE A 125 -10.70 -6.05 18.59
N ASP A 126 -11.35 -6.66 19.59
CA ASP A 126 -11.46 -8.12 19.71
C ASP A 126 -12.12 -8.74 18.47
N ASP A 127 -13.17 -8.11 17.94
CA ASP A 127 -13.84 -8.54 16.71
C ASP A 127 -12.93 -8.41 15.47
N VAL A 128 -12.08 -7.37 15.41
CA VAL A 128 -11.13 -7.17 14.29
C VAL A 128 -10.05 -8.24 14.27
N VAL A 129 -9.49 -8.57 15.42
CA VAL A 129 -8.39 -9.55 15.50
C VAL A 129 -8.89 -10.99 15.48
N ASN A 130 -10.18 -11.24 15.67
CA ASN A 130 -10.76 -12.56 15.63
C ASN A 130 -10.89 -13.08 14.18
N PRO A 131 -10.15 -14.12 13.77
CA PRO A 131 -10.14 -14.61 12.40
C PRO A 131 -11.46 -15.26 11.95
N THR A 132 -12.37 -15.56 12.90
CA THR A 132 -13.72 -16.10 12.58
C THR A 132 -14.73 -15.02 12.26
N MET A 133 -14.41 -13.76 12.60
CA MET A 133 -15.28 -12.60 12.34
C MET A 133 -14.91 -11.95 11.00
N ASN A 134 -15.92 -11.29 10.38
CA ASN A 134 -15.69 -10.56 9.12
C ASN A 134 -15.18 -9.14 9.34
N SER A 135 -14.95 -8.73 10.57
CA SER A 135 -14.64 -7.35 10.95
C SER A 135 -13.38 -6.81 10.26
N ILE A 136 -12.31 -7.61 10.14
CA ILE A 136 -11.08 -7.19 9.44
C ILE A 136 -11.34 -6.91 7.95
N ASN A 137 -12.16 -7.73 7.26
CA ASN A 137 -12.47 -7.52 5.85
C ASN A 137 -13.30 -6.24 5.63
N GLU A 138 -14.19 -5.90 6.58
CA GLU A 138 -14.90 -4.62 6.56
C GLU A 138 -13.93 -3.44 6.66
N LYS A 139 -12.92 -3.51 7.55
CA LYS A 139 -11.89 -2.46 7.68
C LYS A 139 -11.08 -2.34 6.40
N CYS A 140 -10.65 -3.45 5.82
CA CYS A 140 -9.95 -3.47 4.52
C CYS A 140 -10.81 -2.85 3.39
N SER A 141 -12.11 -3.10 3.38
CA SER A 141 -13.04 -2.52 2.39
C SER A 141 -13.17 -1.01 2.56
N ARG A 142 -13.28 -0.49 3.78
CA ARG A 142 -13.31 0.95 4.06
C ARG A 142 -12.01 1.64 3.68
N ILE A 143 -10.85 1.03 3.99
CA ILE A 143 -9.53 1.51 3.54
C ILE A 143 -9.51 1.62 2.03
N ARG A 144 -9.94 0.56 1.32
CA ARG A 144 -9.99 0.55 -0.14
C ARG A 144 -10.87 1.67 -0.70
N GLN A 145 -12.05 1.87 -0.14
CA GLN A 145 -12.96 2.96 -0.56
C GLN A 145 -12.31 4.33 -0.39
N ALA A 146 -11.66 4.58 0.76
CA ALA A 146 -11.00 5.85 1.04
C ALA A 146 -9.89 6.15 0.02
N PHE A 147 -9.01 5.20 -0.30
CA PHE A 147 -7.97 5.43 -1.30
C PHE A 147 -8.51 5.52 -2.73
N MET A 148 -9.53 4.73 -3.09
CA MET A 148 -10.15 4.80 -4.42
C MET A 148 -10.89 6.11 -4.68
N SER A 149 -11.26 6.88 -3.65
CA SER A 149 -11.84 8.21 -3.81
C SER A 149 -10.80 9.29 -4.09
N LEU A 150 -9.52 9.03 -3.81
CA LEU A 150 -8.44 10.03 -3.91
C LEU A 150 -7.53 9.80 -5.12
N VAL A 151 -7.30 8.54 -5.51
CA VAL A 151 -6.41 8.20 -6.61
C VAL A 151 -7.04 7.19 -7.58
N PRO A 152 -6.61 7.16 -8.86
CA PRO A 152 -7.09 6.18 -9.83
C PRO A 152 -6.93 4.73 -9.33
N ARG A 153 -7.84 3.85 -9.73
CA ARG A 153 -7.92 2.47 -9.24
C ARG A 153 -6.63 1.65 -9.42
N ASN A 154 -5.92 1.87 -10.52
CA ASN A 154 -4.63 1.23 -10.80
C ASN A 154 -3.52 1.68 -9.82
N ILE A 155 -3.61 2.89 -9.28
CA ILE A 155 -2.69 3.43 -8.27
C ILE A 155 -3.17 3.04 -6.87
N ALA A 156 -4.48 3.15 -6.57
CA ALA A 156 -5.04 2.83 -5.26
C ALA A 156 -4.67 1.43 -4.75
N ARG A 157 -4.50 0.44 -5.64
CA ARG A 157 -4.13 -0.93 -5.27
C ARG A 157 -2.82 -1.05 -4.51
N TYR A 158 -1.89 -0.11 -4.65
CA TYR A 158 -0.61 -0.09 -3.94
C TYR A 158 -0.73 0.41 -2.51
N TYR A 159 -1.75 1.21 -2.22
CA TYR A 159 -2.00 1.79 -0.90
C TYR A 159 -2.93 0.96 -0.02
N VAL A 160 -3.58 -0.06 -0.56
CA VAL A 160 -4.56 -0.85 0.19
C VAL A 160 -3.98 -2.15 0.70
N ILE A 161 -4.54 -2.67 1.79
CA ILE A 161 -4.20 -3.98 2.33
C ILE A 161 -4.68 -5.05 1.36
N SER A 162 -3.77 -5.82 0.79
CA SER A 162 -4.02 -6.84 -0.23
C SER A 162 -3.23 -8.12 0.03
N GLY A 163 -3.63 -9.20 -0.61
CA GLY A 163 -2.97 -10.52 -0.52
C GLY A 163 -3.97 -11.65 -0.74
N LYS A 164 -3.48 -12.83 -1.08
CA LYS A 164 -4.31 -14.02 -1.31
C LYS A 164 -4.87 -14.58 -0.01
N ARG A 165 -5.89 -15.43 -0.12
CA ARG A 165 -6.46 -16.11 1.03
C ARG A 165 -5.45 -17.10 1.64
N GLY A 166 -5.19 -16.96 2.94
CA GLY A 166 -4.25 -17.82 3.68
C GLY A 166 -2.80 -17.37 3.62
N GLU A 167 -2.46 -16.41 2.77
CA GLU A 167 -1.14 -15.78 2.67
C GLU A 167 -1.09 -14.48 3.48
N PRO A 168 0.13 -13.97 3.82
CA PRO A 168 0.28 -12.64 4.43
C PRO A 168 -0.37 -11.56 3.57
N LYS A 169 -1.11 -10.68 4.20
CA LYS A 169 -1.62 -9.45 3.57
C LYS A 169 -0.71 -8.29 3.91
N SER A 170 -0.43 -7.46 2.93
CA SER A 170 0.46 -6.30 3.08
C SER A 170 -0.02 -5.12 2.23
N ILE A 171 0.63 -3.98 2.43
CA ILE A 171 0.50 -2.79 1.60
C ILE A 171 1.68 -2.80 0.63
N LEU A 172 1.40 -2.75 -0.67
CA LEU A 172 2.40 -2.91 -1.74
C LEU A 172 3.18 -1.61 -2.04
N LEU A 173 2.81 -0.48 -1.44
CA LEU A 173 3.48 0.80 -1.64
C LEU A 173 4.98 0.68 -1.27
N PRO A 174 5.92 1.10 -2.16
CA PRO A 174 7.34 1.13 -1.84
C PRO A 174 7.61 1.94 -0.57
N ARG A 175 8.53 1.45 0.27
CA ARG A 175 8.84 2.12 1.56
C ARG A 175 9.45 3.50 1.40
N SER A 176 10.16 3.75 0.32
CA SER A 176 10.65 5.07 -0.10
C SER A 176 9.54 6.11 -0.29
N ASN A 177 8.30 5.63 -0.56
CA ASN A 177 7.12 6.48 -0.71
C ASN A 177 6.35 6.69 0.60
N VAL A 178 6.79 6.11 1.73
CA VAL A 178 6.17 6.31 3.05
C VAL A 178 7.02 7.25 3.89
N VAL A 179 6.45 8.38 4.28
CA VAL A 179 7.10 9.39 5.15
C VAL A 179 6.44 9.33 6.53
N TRP A 180 7.24 9.07 7.55
CA TRP A 180 6.81 9.04 8.94
C TRP A 180 7.25 10.32 9.65
N GLU A 181 6.30 11.14 10.08
CA GLU A 181 6.54 12.31 10.92
C GLU A 181 6.25 12.02 12.41
N CYS A 182 5.71 10.83 12.71
CA CYS A 182 5.34 10.37 14.05
C CYS A 182 6.25 9.22 14.53
N ASP A 183 6.07 8.83 15.81
CA ASP A 183 6.88 7.84 16.51
C ASP A 183 6.40 6.38 16.37
N LEU A 184 5.48 6.09 15.44
CA LEU A 184 5.01 4.72 15.21
C LEU A 184 6.04 3.83 14.53
N HIS A 185 6.93 4.42 13.75
CA HIS A 185 7.97 3.69 13.03
C HIS A 185 9.25 3.69 13.87
N HIS A 186 9.28 2.85 14.93
CA HIS A 186 10.54 2.35 15.46
C HIS A 186 10.87 1.06 14.71
N PRO A 187 12.00 0.99 13.97
CA PRO A 187 12.58 -0.30 13.66
C PRO A 187 12.91 -0.93 15.01
N GLN A 188 12.14 -1.92 15.44
CA GLN A 188 12.52 -2.75 16.56
C GLN A 188 13.83 -3.43 16.18
N GLY A 189 14.88 -2.97 16.80
CA GLY A 189 16.20 -3.47 17.00
C GLY A 189 16.72 -4.55 16.04
N LEU A 190 17.79 -4.20 15.40
CA LEU A 190 18.96 -5.08 15.27
C LEU A 190 19.81 -4.90 16.50
#